data_1d6908271981b27d6ed7499ddcb27511
#
_entry.id   1d6908271981b27d6ed7499ddcb27511
#
_cell.length_a   1.000
_cell.length_b   1.000
_cell.length_c   1.000
_cell.angle_alpha   90.00
_cell.angle_beta   90.00
_cell.angle_gamma   90.00
#
_symmetry.space_group_name_H-M   'P 1'
#
loop_
_entity.id
_entity.type
_entity.pdbx_description
1 polymer ?
#
loop_
_entity_poly.entity_id
_entity_poly.type
_entity_poly.pdbx_seq_one_letter_code
_entity_poly.pdbx_strand_id
1 'polypeptide(L)'
;SGKGAPRIVLFSPIAHENLNDSNLPDGRDNNARLAAYTEAMEVVAGEKNVRYYNLFGPSQKLYADALSPLTINGVHLNEDGNRQVAEIIVESLLGRQPAADMATLESVRAAVLDKNWHWFNRYRATDGNDVWGTRSTLAFTNDQTNFEVLQNELVQLDYMTANRDRVIWAAAAGQAIDPEDSNMPQPVEVISNIDQPQTQDGVSVTGTLEYVGPEDAIELMTLDKDLRVNLF
;
A
#
# COMPACT_ATOMS: atom_id res chain seq x y z
N SER A 1 12.71 -8.40 -27.55
CA SER A 1 11.28 -8.55 -27.28
C SER A 1 10.42 -7.36 -27.69
N GLY A 2 10.91 -6.37 -28.46
CA GLY A 2 10.10 -5.33 -29.10
C GLY A 2 9.24 -4.43 -28.18
N LYS A 3 9.48 -4.41 -26.88
CA LYS A 3 8.80 -3.50 -25.98
C LYS A 3 9.38 -2.11 -26.18
N GLY A 4 8.56 -1.17 -26.67
CA GLY A 4 8.94 0.24 -26.78
C GLY A 4 9.34 0.81 -25.42
N ALA A 5 10.08 1.93 -25.43
CA ALA A 5 10.38 2.68 -24.21
C ALA A 5 9.06 3.08 -23.50
N PRO A 6 9.04 3.14 -22.16
CA PRO A 6 7.87 3.61 -21.42
C PRO A 6 7.54 5.06 -21.81
N ARG A 7 6.27 5.39 -21.82
CA ARG A 7 5.82 6.78 -21.94
C ARG A 7 6.08 7.49 -20.61
N ILE A 8 6.82 8.59 -20.69
CA ILE A 8 7.16 9.40 -19.53
C ILE A 8 6.23 10.61 -19.47
N VAL A 9 5.75 10.90 -18.27
CA VAL A 9 5.01 12.12 -17.94
C VAL A 9 5.70 12.72 -16.72
N LEU A 10 6.01 14.00 -16.78
CA LEU A 10 6.58 14.74 -15.66
C LEU A 10 5.51 15.60 -15.00
N PHE A 11 5.49 15.60 -13.69
CA PHE A 11 4.71 16.51 -12.87
C PHE A 11 5.64 17.40 -12.07
N SER A 12 5.31 18.68 -11.95
CA SER A 12 6.00 19.53 -11.00
C SER A 12 5.73 19.08 -9.55
N PRO A 13 6.54 19.48 -8.57
CA PRO A 13 6.16 19.37 -7.18
C PRO A 13 4.83 20.12 -6.90
N ILE A 14 4.12 19.72 -5.84
CA ILE A 14 3.03 20.51 -5.25
C ILE A 14 3.62 21.64 -4.40
N ALA A 15 2.81 22.65 -4.09
CA ALA A 15 3.21 23.75 -3.24
C ALA A 15 3.31 23.33 -1.76
N HIS A 16 4.01 24.13 -0.99
CA HIS A 16 4.01 24.08 0.48
C HIS A 16 2.81 24.87 1.00
N GLU A 17 1.95 24.23 1.75
CA GLU A 17 0.80 24.86 2.41
C GLU A 17 1.23 25.58 3.69
N ASN A 18 0.79 26.83 3.88
CA ASN A 18 0.97 27.50 5.16
C ASN A 18 -0.17 27.10 6.13
N LEU A 19 0.17 26.36 7.16
CA LEU A 19 -0.78 25.91 8.17
C LEU A 19 -1.04 26.97 9.25
N ASN A 20 -0.35 28.11 9.19
CA ASN A 20 -0.40 29.16 10.23
C ASN A 20 -0.07 28.63 11.65
N ASP A 21 0.73 27.57 11.75
CA ASP A 21 1.24 27.00 12.99
C ASP A 21 2.64 27.54 13.26
N SER A 22 2.86 28.12 14.44
CA SER A 22 4.15 28.68 14.83
C SER A 22 5.28 27.65 14.95
N ASN A 23 4.96 26.38 15.04
CA ASN A 23 5.93 25.28 15.09
C ASN A 23 6.30 24.73 13.70
N LEU A 24 5.63 25.20 12.66
CA LEU A 24 5.85 24.76 11.28
C LEU A 24 6.28 25.92 10.40
N PRO A 25 7.10 25.67 9.38
CA PRO A 25 7.47 26.68 8.39
C PRO A 25 6.23 27.24 7.66
N ASP A 26 6.23 28.53 7.35
CA ASP A 26 5.17 29.17 6.56
C ASP A 26 5.20 28.81 5.06
N GLY A 27 6.22 28.10 4.63
CA GLY A 27 6.38 27.61 3.26
C GLY A 27 6.85 28.66 2.23
N ARG A 28 6.95 29.95 2.60
CA ARG A 28 7.25 31.02 1.66
C ARG A 28 8.54 30.80 0.88
N ASP A 29 9.66 30.57 1.59
CA ASP A 29 10.97 30.35 0.98
C ASP A 29 11.02 29.04 0.20
N ASN A 30 10.31 28.02 0.68
CA ASN A 30 10.19 26.75 0.00
C ASN A 30 9.43 26.90 -1.32
N ASN A 31 8.31 27.62 -1.30
CA ASN A 31 7.50 27.88 -2.49
C ASN A 31 8.28 28.69 -3.55
N ALA A 32 9.15 29.61 -3.14
CA ALA A 32 10.01 30.32 -4.09
C ALA A 32 10.96 29.33 -4.82
N ARG A 33 11.52 28.37 -4.10
CA ARG A 33 12.38 27.34 -4.72
C ARG A 33 11.56 26.36 -5.57
N LEU A 34 10.39 25.94 -5.10
CA LEU A 34 9.49 25.03 -5.83
C LEU A 34 9.02 25.67 -7.15
N ALA A 35 8.77 26.98 -7.18
CA ALA A 35 8.47 27.71 -8.41
C ALA A 35 9.63 27.61 -9.41
N ALA A 36 10.89 27.85 -8.97
CA ALA A 36 12.06 27.73 -9.83
C ALA A 36 12.26 26.29 -10.36
N TYR A 37 12.03 25.27 -9.53
CA TYR A 37 12.06 23.88 -9.99
C TYR A 37 10.94 23.58 -11.00
N THR A 38 9.76 24.11 -10.80
CA THR A 38 8.62 23.96 -11.71
C THR A 38 8.94 24.51 -13.10
N GLU A 39 9.52 25.73 -13.17
CA GLU A 39 9.98 26.34 -14.41
C GLU A 39 11.10 25.54 -15.09
N ALA A 40 12.10 25.10 -14.32
CA ALA A 40 13.20 24.29 -14.85
C ALA A 40 12.70 22.94 -15.41
N MET A 41 11.75 22.28 -14.74
CA MET A 41 11.15 21.04 -15.21
C MET A 41 10.35 21.24 -16.50
N GLU A 42 9.63 22.35 -16.65
CA GLU A 42 8.90 22.69 -17.87
C GLU A 42 9.84 22.87 -19.05
N VAL A 43 10.95 23.61 -18.87
CA VAL A 43 11.97 23.80 -19.89
C VAL A 43 12.57 22.46 -20.34
N VAL A 44 12.99 21.63 -19.39
CA VAL A 44 13.58 20.31 -19.68
C VAL A 44 12.58 19.40 -20.37
N ALA A 45 11.32 19.41 -19.95
CA ALA A 45 10.26 18.61 -20.58
C ALA A 45 10.06 19.03 -22.05
N GLY A 46 10.07 20.33 -22.33
CA GLY A 46 10.02 20.86 -23.70
C GLY A 46 11.22 20.44 -24.55
N GLU A 47 12.45 20.59 -24.02
CA GLU A 47 13.67 20.15 -24.70
C GLU A 47 13.71 18.65 -25.01
N LYS A 48 13.16 17.84 -24.14
CA LYS A 48 13.13 16.37 -24.27
C LYS A 48 11.87 15.85 -24.93
N ASN A 49 10.94 16.71 -25.31
CA ASN A 49 9.63 16.34 -25.87
C ASN A 49 8.88 15.33 -24.98
N VAL A 50 8.85 15.61 -23.68
CA VAL A 50 8.15 14.81 -22.67
C VAL A 50 6.91 15.59 -22.21
N ARG A 51 5.80 14.89 -21.96
CA ARG A 51 4.60 15.52 -21.39
C ARG A 51 4.91 16.07 -19.99
N TYR A 52 4.46 17.29 -19.75
CA TYR A 52 4.62 17.96 -18.48
C TYR A 52 3.29 18.54 -17.99
N TYR A 53 3.06 18.44 -16.68
CA TYR A 53 1.92 19.02 -16.01
C TYR A 53 2.37 19.76 -14.75
N ASN A 54 1.97 21.01 -14.66
CA ASN A 54 2.23 21.86 -13.52
C ASN A 54 1.23 21.55 -12.41
N LEU A 55 1.68 21.02 -11.28
CA LEU A 55 0.89 20.85 -10.07
C LEU A 55 1.11 21.97 -9.05
N PHE A 56 2.20 22.73 -9.17
CA PHE A 56 2.57 23.77 -8.22
C PHE A 56 1.50 24.88 -8.17
N GLY A 57 1.18 25.49 -9.30
CA GLY A 57 0.18 26.55 -9.36
C GLY A 57 -1.22 26.08 -8.91
N PRO A 58 -1.77 24.99 -9.46
CA PRO A 58 -3.03 24.45 -9.02
C PRO A 58 -3.09 24.11 -7.53
N SER A 59 -2.05 23.53 -6.93
CA SER A 59 -2.02 23.24 -5.50
C SER A 59 -1.94 24.49 -4.63
N GLN A 60 -1.22 25.54 -5.05
CA GLN A 60 -1.25 26.83 -4.35
C GLN A 60 -2.68 27.39 -4.29
N LYS A 61 -3.36 27.37 -5.43
CA LYS A 61 -4.77 27.80 -5.50
C LYS A 61 -5.66 26.94 -4.63
N LEU A 62 -5.50 25.62 -4.69
CA LEU A 62 -6.25 24.66 -3.89
C LEU A 62 -6.12 24.96 -2.40
N TYR A 63 -4.89 25.18 -1.90
CA TYR A 63 -4.65 25.50 -0.48
C TYR A 63 -5.21 26.88 -0.09
N ALA A 64 -5.19 27.86 -1.00
CA ALA A 64 -5.77 29.18 -0.73
C ALA A 64 -7.29 29.16 -0.63
N ASP A 65 -7.95 28.28 -1.39
CA ASP A 65 -9.41 28.15 -1.45
C ASP A 65 -9.97 27.17 -0.40
N ALA A 66 -9.11 26.35 0.23
CA ALA A 66 -9.52 25.31 1.17
C ALA A 66 -10.04 25.89 2.48
N LEU A 67 -11.13 25.31 3.00
CA LEU A 67 -11.72 25.69 4.29
C LEU A 67 -10.98 25.07 5.50
N SER A 68 -10.19 24.04 5.27
CA SER A 68 -9.37 23.33 6.26
C SER A 68 -8.06 22.89 5.63
N PRO A 69 -7.00 22.66 6.43
CA PRO A 69 -5.72 22.21 5.93
C PRO A 69 -5.83 20.92 5.10
N LEU A 70 -5.10 20.88 4.00
CA LEU A 70 -5.01 19.74 3.09
C LEU A 70 -3.71 18.95 3.26
N THR A 71 -2.83 19.43 4.15
CA THR A 71 -1.60 18.75 4.53
C THR A 71 -1.54 18.56 6.04
N ILE A 72 -0.71 17.62 6.49
CA ILE A 72 -0.46 17.37 7.91
C ILE A 72 0.68 18.24 8.48
N ASN A 73 1.56 18.76 7.63
CA ASN A 73 2.73 19.53 8.04
C ASN A 73 3.21 20.54 6.99
N GLY A 74 2.34 20.97 6.11
CA GLY A 74 2.64 21.87 5.00
C GLY A 74 3.17 21.18 3.74
N VAL A 75 3.62 19.92 3.82
CA VAL A 75 4.26 19.19 2.71
C VAL A 75 3.54 17.88 2.38
N HIS A 76 3.17 17.11 3.38
CA HIS A 76 2.53 15.81 3.19
C HIS A 76 1.01 15.95 3.20
N LEU A 77 0.39 15.54 2.12
CA LEU A 77 -1.06 15.58 1.98
C LEU A 77 -1.75 14.70 3.04
N ASN A 78 -2.85 15.19 3.60
CA ASN A 78 -3.80 14.37 4.35
C ASN A 78 -4.76 13.65 3.38
N GLU A 79 -5.78 12.96 3.89
CA GLU A 79 -6.71 12.21 3.06
C GLU A 79 -7.48 13.11 2.07
N ASP A 80 -7.99 14.25 2.53
CA ASP A 80 -8.68 15.22 1.68
C ASP A 80 -7.76 15.86 0.65
N GLY A 81 -6.53 16.19 1.06
CA GLY A 81 -5.50 16.70 0.17
C GLY A 81 -5.15 15.71 -0.93
N ASN A 82 -4.96 14.45 -0.58
CA ASN A 82 -4.71 13.38 -1.56
C ASN A 82 -5.84 13.27 -2.58
N ARG A 83 -7.09 13.30 -2.11
CA ARG A 83 -8.27 13.23 -3.00
C ARG A 83 -8.33 14.41 -3.97
N GLN A 84 -8.16 15.64 -3.47
CA GLN A 84 -8.27 16.84 -4.29
C GLN A 84 -7.09 17.01 -5.26
N VAL A 85 -5.87 16.65 -4.85
CA VAL A 85 -4.71 16.65 -5.77
C VAL A 85 -4.83 15.54 -6.82
N ALA A 86 -5.40 14.38 -6.47
CA ALA A 86 -5.69 13.34 -7.45
C ALA A 86 -6.67 13.81 -8.53
N GLU A 87 -7.68 14.61 -8.18
CA GLU A 87 -8.62 15.23 -9.15
C GLU A 87 -7.86 16.16 -10.12
N ILE A 88 -6.93 16.99 -9.60
CA ILE A 88 -6.09 17.85 -10.44
C ILE A 88 -5.24 17.02 -11.41
N ILE A 89 -4.63 15.92 -10.94
CA ILE A 89 -3.81 15.03 -11.77
C ILE A 89 -4.66 14.38 -12.86
N VAL A 90 -5.82 13.84 -12.51
CA VAL A 90 -6.74 13.20 -13.47
C VAL A 90 -7.21 14.20 -14.52
N GLU A 91 -7.64 15.41 -14.10
CA GLU A 91 -8.09 16.44 -15.03
C GLU A 91 -6.96 16.90 -15.97
N SER A 92 -5.72 16.99 -15.46
CA SER A 92 -4.55 17.34 -16.26
C SER A 92 -4.23 16.27 -17.32
N LEU A 93 -4.33 14.99 -16.95
CA LEU A 93 -3.97 13.86 -17.83
C LEU A 93 -5.05 13.53 -18.87
N LEU A 94 -6.30 13.53 -18.43
CA LEU A 94 -7.45 12.95 -19.15
C LEU A 94 -8.53 13.98 -19.50
N GLY A 95 -8.37 15.23 -19.07
CA GLY A 95 -9.40 16.24 -19.13
C GLY A 95 -10.48 16.01 -18.06
N ARG A 96 -11.46 16.89 -18.02
CA ARG A 96 -12.57 16.81 -17.06
C ARG A 96 -13.38 15.53 -17.29
N GLN A 97 -13.45 14.69 -16.28
CA GLN A 97 -14.18 13.44 -16.31
C GLN A 97 -15.58 13.63 -15.72
N PRO A 98 -16.58 12.87 -16.19
CA PRO A 98 -17.87 12.82 -15.52
C PRO A 98 -17.70 12.27 -14.10
N ALA A 99 -18.60 12.64 -13.20
CA ALA A 99 -18.60 12.07 -11.85
C ALA A 99 -18.71 10.53 -11.93
N ALA A 100 -17.84 9.83 -11.21
CA ALA A 100 -17.91 8.38 -11.14
C ALA A 100 -19.16 7.96 -10.35
N ASP A 101 -19.77 6.84 -10.76
CA ASP A 101 -20.77 6.17 -9.94
C ASP A 101 -20.11 5.66 -8.64
N MET A 102 -20.67 6.10 -7.50
CA MET A 102 -20.10 5.80 -6.19
C MET A 102 -20.08 4.29 -5.88
N ALA A 103 -21.05 3.52 -6.36
CA ALA A 103 -21.09 2.08 -6.16
C ALA A 103 -19.95 1.39 -6.94
N THR A 104 -19.74 1.79 -8.18
CA THR A 104 -18.62 1.31 -9.01
C THR A 104 -17.28 1.71 -8.38
N LEU A 105 -17.15 2.95 -7.90
CA LEU A 105 -15.91 3.43 -7.27
C LEU A 105 -15.57 2.63 -6.02
N GLU A 106 -16.55 2.33 -5.16
CA GLU A 106 -16.34 1.54 -3.95
C GLU A 106 -15.99 0.08 -4.29
N SER A 107 -16.59 -0.50 -5.32
CA SER A 107 -16.25 -1.84 -5.80
C SER A 107 -14.79 -1.91 -6.30
N VAL A 108 -14.36 -0.90 -7.07
CA VAL A 108 -12.96 -0.79 -7.52
C VAL A 108 -12.01 -0.61 -6.32
N ARG A 109 -12.39 0.25 -5.37
CA ARG A 109 -11.61 0.49 -4.16
C ARG A 109 -11.42 -0.79 -3.36
N ALA A 110 -12.47 -1.56 -3.14
CA ALA A 110 -12.40 -2.83 -2.42
C ALA A 110 -11.46 -3.84 -3.13
N ALA A 111 -11.59 -3.97 -4.45
CA ALA A 111 -10.71 -4.84 -5.25
C ALA A 111 -9.23 -4.40 -5.22
N VAL A 112 -8.97 -3.08 -5.24
CA VAL A 112 -7.61 -2.54 -5.12
C VAL A 112 -7.04 -2.79 -3.73
N LEU A 113 -7.84 -2.64 -2.68
CA LEU A 113 -7.39 -2.92 -1.30
C LEU A 113 -7.05 -4.40 -1.11
N ASP A 114 -7.83 -5.32 -1.67
CA ASP A 114 -7.52 -6.75 -1.66
C ASP A 114 -6.19 -7.04 -2.37
N LYS A 115 -5.99 -6.50 -3.58
CA LYS A 115 -4.70 -6.61 -4.28
C LYS A 115 -3.55 -6.04 -3.46
N ASN A 116 -3.72 -4.85 -2.88
CA ASN A 116 -2.70 -4.20 -2.07
C ASN A 116 -2.30 -5.02 -0.85
N TRP A 117 -3.25 -5.72 -0.23
CA TRP A 117 -2.97 -6.62 0.89
C TRP A 117 -2.02 -7.75 0.48
N HIS A 118 -2.28 -8.42 -0.65
CA HIS A 118 -1.42 -9.49 -1.16
C HIS A 118 -0.03 -8.96 -1.55
N TRP A 119 0.01 -7.83 -2.26
CA TRP A 119 1.27 -7.18 -2.61
C TRP A 119 2.07 -6.76 -1.37
N PHE A 120 1.40 -6.18 -0.35
CA PHE A 120 2.05 -5.76 0.88
C PHE A 120 2.70 -6.95 1.59
N ASN A 121 1.98 -8.05 1.75
CA ASN A 121 2.50 -9.25 2.40
C ASN A 121 3.64 -9.90 1.60
N ARG A 122 3.64 -9.75 0.27
CA ARG A 122 4.75 -10.20 -0.58
C ARG A 122 6.04 -9.43 -0.34
N TYR A 123 5.96 -8.10 -0.20
CA TYR A 123 7.13 -7.21 -0.19
C TYR A 123 7.43 -6.55 1.15
N ARG A 124 6.52 -6.65 2.09
CA ARG A 124 6.61 -6.03 3.41
C ARG A 124 6.33 -7.04 4.53
N ALA A 125 6.96 -8.22 4.42
CA ALA A 125 6.84 -9.25 5.44
C ALA A 125 7.16 -8.67 6.83
N THR A 126 6.33 -9.01 7.80
CA THR A 126 6.44 -8.50 9.18
C THR A 126 7.67 -9.04 9.90
N ASP A 127 8.13 -10.24 9.54
CA ASP A 127 9.36 -10.84 10.07
C ASP A 127 10.40 -11.05 8.95
N GLY A 128 11.12 -9.98 8.63
CA GLY A 128 12.20 -10.03 7.66
C GLY A 128 13.37 -10.92 8.08
N ASN A 129 13.53 -11.20 9.38
CA ASN A 129 14.59 -12.07 9.88
C ASN A 129 14.33 -13.55 9.54
N ASP A 130 13.06 -13.99 9.57
CA ASP A 130 12.67 -15.33 9.12
C ASP A 130 12.75 -15.48 7.61
N VAL A 131 12.42 -14.40 6.87
CA VAL A 131 12.42 -14.43 5.40
C VAL A 131 13.83 -14.33 4.79
N TRP A 132 14.67 -13.42 5.30
CA TRP A 132 15.96 -13.04 4.71
C TRP A 132 17.13 -13.00 5.68
N GLY A 133 16.88 -13.01 6.99
CA GLY A 133 17.88 -12.84 8.01
C GLY A 133 18.45 -14.16 8.52
N THR A 134 19.01 -14.11 9.73
CA THR A 134 19.71 -15.27 10.33
C THR A 134 18.81 -16.45 10.62
N ARG A 135 17.50 -16.21 10.84
CA ARG A 135 16.53 -17.27 11.09
C ARG A 135 16.04 -17.94 9.80
N SER A 136 16.26 -17.34 8.64
CA SER A 136 15.87 -17.92 7.36
C SER A 136 16.57 -19.26 7.07
N THR A 137 17.76 -19.46 7.60
CA THR A 137 18.55 -20.69 7.45
C THR A 137 18.26 -21.76 8.51
N LEU A 138 17.35 -21.49 9.44
CA LEU A 138 16.92 -22.51 10.41
C LEU A 138 16.20 -23.64 9.67
N ALA A 139 16.64 -24.85 9.95
CA ALA A 139 16.08 -26.04 9.34
C ALA A 139 15.02 -26.69 10.25
N PHE A 140 13.98 -27.18 9.64
CA PHE A 140 12.99 -28.08 10.22
C PHE A 140 13.43 -29.55 10.06
N THR A 141 12.47 -30.45 10.08
CA THR A 141 12.68 -31.87 9.75
C THR A 141 13.14 -32.02 8.29
N ASN A 142 14.05 -32.95 8.03
CA ASN A 142 14.61 -33.24 6.71
C ASN A 142 15.33 -32.04 6.04
N ASP A 143 15.97 -31.20 6.85
CA ASP A 143 16.76 -30.05 6.39
C ASP A 143 15.96 -28.96 5.65
N GLN A 144 14.62 -29.04 5.65
CA GLN A 144 13.77 -27.98 5.08
C GLN A 144 13.94 -26.69 5.89
N THR A 145 14.25 -25.58 5.22
CA THR A 145 14.53 -24.30 5.88
C THR A 145 13.33 -23.34 5.83
N ASN A 146 13.31 -22.37 6.76
CA ASN A 146 12.38 -21.24 6.71
C ASN A 146 12.45 -20.53 5.35
N PHE A 147 13.65 -20.32 4.84
CA PHE A 147 13.86 -19.68 3.53
C PHE A 147 13.11 -20.41 2.42
N GLU A 148 13.26 -21.73 2.33
CA GLU A 148 12.61 -22.53 1.29
C GLU A 148 11.08 -22.42 1.36
N VAL A 149 10.50 -22.57 2.54
CA VAL A 149 9.05 -22.47 2.73
C VAL A 149 8.56 -21.06 2.41
N LEU A 150 9.16 -20.05 3.03
CA LEU A 150 8.70 -18.67 2.91
C LEU A 150 8.91 -18.10 1.49
N GLN A 151 9.99 -18.46 0.78
CA GLN A 151 10.13 -18.06 -0.62
C GLN A 151 9.02 -18.65 -1.49
N ASN A 152 8.59 -19.88 -1.22
CA ASN A 152 7.47 -20.48 -1.94
C ASN A 152 6.15 -19.74 -1.63
N GLU A 153 5.89 -19.41 -0.37
CA GLU A 153 4.72 -18.61 0.02
C GLU A 153 4.72 -17.23 -0.64
N LEU A 154 5.88 -16.58 -0.72
CA LEU A 154 6.04 -15.31 -1.42
C LEU A 154 5.72 -15.41 -2.92
N VAL A 155 6.06 -16.53 -3.55
CA VAL A 155 5.68 -16.81 -4.96
C VAL A 155 4.17 -17.00 -5.08
N GLN A 156 3.51 -17.68 -4.13
CA GLN A 156 2.04 -17.78 -4.11
C GLN A 156 1.41 -16.39 -4.10
N LEU A 157 1.91 -15.48 -3.23
CA LEU A 157 1.43 -14.10 -3.14
C LEU A 157 1.65 -13.30 -4.43
N ASP A 158 2.71 -13.55 -5.18
CA ASP A 158 2.92 -12.93 -6.51
C ASP A 158 1.81 -13.32 -7.50
N TYR A 159 1.44 -14.60 -7.57
CA TYR A 159 0.34 -15.08 -8.40
C TYR A 159 -1.00 -14.49 -7.95
N MET A 160 -1.29 -14.54 -6.65
CA MET A 160 -2.52 -13.97 -6.09
C MET A 160 -2.62 -12.47 -6.37
N THR A 161 -1.53 -11.73 -6.24
CA THR A 161 -1.47 -10.31 -6.56
C THR A 161 -1.77 -10.05 -8.03
N ALA A 162 -1.20 -10.83 -8.94
CA ALA A 162 -1.44 -10.69 -10.37
C ALA A 162 -2.89 -11.05 -10.77
N ASN A 163 -3.46 -12.09 -10.17
CA ASN A 163 -4.81 -12.54 -10.46
C ASN A 163 -5.86 -11.49 -10.09
N ARG A 164 -5.62 -10.67 -9.08
CA ARG A 164 -6.52 -9.60 -8.64
C ARG A 164 -6.65 -8.44 -9.62
N ASP A 165 -5.74 -8.32 -10.60
CA ASP A 165 -5.92 -7.34 -11.69
C ASP A 165 -7.22 -7.57 -12.47
N ARG A 166 -7.61 -8.83 -12.71
CA ARG A 166 -8.87 -9.16 -13.38
C ARG A 166 -10.09 -8.67 -12.58
N VAL A 167 -10.03 -8.82 -11.26
CA VAL A 167 -11.11 -8.37 -10.36
C VAL A 167 -11.25 -6.85 -10.39
N ILE A 168 -10.12 -6.12 -10.37
CA ILE A 168 -10.12 -4.65 -10.47
C ILE A 168 -10.75 -4.19 -11.80
N TRP A 169 -10.35 -4.79 -12.92
CA TRP A 169 -10.89 -4.42 -14.22
C TRP A 169 -12.36 -4.81 -14.39
N ALA A 170 -12.79 -5.93 -13.82
CA ALA A 170 -14.19 -6.32 -13.80
C ALA A 170 -15.02 -5.33 -12.96
N ALA A 171 -14.55 -4.97 -11.77
CA ALA A 171 -15.20 -3.96 -10.94
C ALA A 171 -15.32 -2.60 -11.64
N ALA A 172 -14.26 -2.18 -12.36
CA ALA A 172 -14.29 -0.95 -13.16
C ALA A 172 -15.29 -1.02 -14.33
N ALA A 173 -15.61 -2.22 -14.81
CA ALA A 173 -16.63 -2.45 -15.81
C ALA A 173 -18.03 -2.71 -15.21
N GLY A 174 -18.21 -2.52 -13.90
CA GLY A 174 -19.49 -2.76 -13.20
C GLY A 174 -19.82 -4.26 -13.03
N GLN A 175 -18.84 -5.11 -13.10
CA GLN A 175 -18.98 -6.57 -12.96
C GLN A 175 -18.37 -7.04 -11.63
N ALA A 176 -19.01 -8.02 -10.99
CA ALA A 176 -18.47 -8.71 -9.84
C ALA A 176 -17.98 -10.10 -10.26
N ILE A 177 -16.69 -10.37 -10.02
CA ILE A 177 -16.08 -11.68 -10.20
C ILE A 177 -15.24 -12.03 -8.98
N ASP A 178 -15.15 -13.30 -8.67
CA ASP A 178 -14.21 -13.79 -7.67
C ASP A 178 -12.79 -13.89 -8.24
N PRO A 179 -11.76 -13.72 -7.40
CA PRO A 179 -10.39 -14.01 -7.80
C PRO A 179 -10.25 -15.51 -8.10
N GLU A 180 -9.52 -15.84 -9.17
CA GLU A 180 -9.24 -17.21 -9.57
C GLU A 180 -7.74 -17.46 -9.40
N ASP A 181 -7.40 -18.29 -8.42
CA ASP A 181 -6.01 -18.59 -8.05
C ASP A 181 -5.60 -20.02 -8.45
N SER A 182 -6.32 -20.63 -9.40
CA SER A 182 -6.05 -22.00 -9.91
C SER A 182 -4.71 -22.13 -10.66
N ASN A 183 -4.12 -21.02 -11.08
CA ASN A 183 -2.84 -20.95 -11.78
C ASN A 183 -1.62 -20.87 -10.86
N MET A 184 -1.82 -20.90 -9.55
CA MET A 184 -0.70 -20.87 -8.60
C MET A 184 0.13 -22.14 -8.69
N PRO A 185 1.46 -22.06 -8.51
CA PRO A 185 2.29 -23.24 -8.32
C PRO A 185 1.85 -24.00 -7.07
N GLN A 186 2.12 -25.30 -7.06
CA GLN A 186 1.82 -26.09 -5.87
C GLN A 186 2.64 -25.56 -4.69
N PRO A 187 2.01 -25.41 -3.50
CA PRO A 187 2.75 -25.02 -2.31
C PRO A 187 3.77 -26.09 -1.93
N VAL A 188 4.84 -25.66 -1.27
CA VAL A 188 5.77 -26.60 -0.65
C VAL A 188 5.07 -27.27 0.54
N GLU A 189 5.16 -28.61 0.60
CA GLU A 189 4.71 -29.34 1.77
C GLU A 189 5.62 -29.01 2.96
N VAL A 190 5.03 -28.49 4.04
CA VAL A 190 5.77 -28.22 5.26
C VAL A 190 5.94 -29.54 6.03
N ILE A 191 7.19 -29.96 6.18
CA ILE A 191 7.55 -31.19 6.89
C ILE A 191 7.71 -30.85 8.37
N SER A 192 6.81 -31.35 9.21
CA SER A 192 6.84 -31.16 10.65
C SER A 192 7.01 -32.48 11.38
N ASN A 193 7.79 -32.47 12.45
CA ASN A 193 7.87 -33.60 13.38
C ASN A 193 6.81 -33.51 14.50
N ILE A 194 5.88 -32.57 14.41
CA ILE A 194 4.82 -32.35 15.41
C ILE A 194 3.55 -33.02 14.90
N ASP A 195 3.39 -34.29 15.24
CA ASP A 195 2.20 -35.08 14.86
C ASP A 195 0.98 -34.78 15.74
N GLN A 196 1.15 -34.06 16.84
CA GLN A 196 0.08 -33.74 17.77
C GLN A 196 0.23 -32.32 18.34
N PRO A 197 -0.90 -31.69 18.75
CA PRO A 197 -0.86 -30.39 19.42
C PRO A 197 0.06 -30.48 20.64
N GLN A 198 1.04 -29.60 20.71
CA GLN A 198 1.92 -29.56 21.89
C GLN A 198 1.14 -28.97 23.07
N THR A 199 1.05 -29.74 24.14
CA THR A 199 0.67 -29.22 25.43
C THR A 199 1.94 -28.84 26.18
N GLN A 200 2.09 -27.57 26.50
CA GLN A 200 3.17 -27.09 27.34
C GLN A 200 2.61 -26.79 28.73
N ASP A 201 3.04 -27.57 29.73
CA ASP A 201 2.79 -27.35 31.16
C ASP A 201 1.38 -26.79 31.54
N GLY A 202 0.36 -27.51 31.18
CA GLY A 202 -1.02 -27.20 31.62
C GLY A 202 -1.79 -26.17 30.78
N VAL A 203 -1.19 -25.68 29.70
CA VAL A 203 -1.89 -24.80 28.74
C VAL A 203 -2.34 -25.65 27.55
N SER A 204 -3.62 -25.88 27.40
CA SER A 204 -4.18 -26.40 26.16
C SER A 204 -4.87 -25.26 25.42
N VAL A 205 -4.37 -24.91 24.23
CA VAL A 205 -5.10 -24.01 23.34
C VAL A 205 -6.05 -24.87 22.50
N THR A 206 -7.31 -24.84 22.86
CA THR A 206 -8.37 -25.45 22.06
C THR A 206 -9.18 -24.33 21.44
N GLY A 207 -9.05 -24.12 20.14
CA GLY A 207 -9.86 -23.16 19.40
C GLY A 207 -9.10 -22.49 18.28
N THR A 208 -9.87 -21.94 17.34
CA THR A 208 -9.35 -21.04 16.32
C THR A 208 -9.09 -19.69 16.98
N LEU A 209 -7.87 -19.16 16.87
CA LEU A 209 -7.61 -17.76 17.21
C LEU A 209 -8.30 -16.91 16.14
N GLU A 210 -9.47 -16.38 16.46
CA GLU A 210 -10.04 -15.31 15.67
C GLU A 210 -9.25 -14.02 15.94
N TYR A 211 -8.98 -13.26 14.88
CA TYR A 211 -8.40 -11.94 15.04
C TYR A 211 -9.40 -11.04 15.75
N VAL A 212 -9.09 -10.71 16.98
CA VAL A 212 -9.81 -9.69 17.73
C VAL A 212 -9.15 -8.34 17.47
N GLY A 213 -9.96 -7.32 17.22
CA GLY A 213 -9.47 -5.96 16.99
C GLY A 213 -8.67 -5.42 18.19
N PRO A 214 -8.00 -4.27 18.04
CA PRO A 214 -7.17 -3.70 19.10
C PRO A 214 -7.92 -3.45 20.41
N GLU A 215 -9.24 -3.19 20.35
CA GLU A 215 -10.10 -2.96 21.51
C GLU A 215 -10.33 -4.26 22.29
N ASP A 216 -10.47 -5.37 21.61
CA ASP A 216 -10.67 -6.68 22.21
C ASP A 216 -9.36 -7.28 22.75
N ALA A 217 -8.21 -6.88 22.19
CA ALA A 217 -6.89 -7.31 22.67
C ALA A 217 -6.60 -6.82 24.10
N ILE A 218 -7.15 -5.68 24.50
CA ILE A 218 -7.00 -5.16 25.87
C ILE A 218 -7.82 -6.01 26.83
N GLU A 219 -8.99 -6.47 26.45
CA GLU A 219 -9.85 -7.32 27.24
C GLU A 219 -9.25 -8.73 27.42
N LEU A 220 -8.67 -9.30 26.39
CA LEU A 220 -7.92 -10.56 26.45
C LEU A 220 -6.67 -10.47 27.35
N MET A 221 -5.98 -9.34 27.36
CA MET A 221 -4.83 -9.13 28.24
C MET A 221 -5.22 -8.97 29.74
N THR A 222 -6.47 -8.68 30.02
CA THR A 222 -6.99 -8.51 31.39
C THR A 222 -7.66 -9.76 31.93
N LEU A 223 -7.99 -10.74 31.09
CA LEU A 223 -8.84 -11.87 31.45
C LEU A 223 -8.12 -13.04 32.11
N ASP A 224 -6.80 -13.19 31.94
CA ASP A 224 -6.08 -14.24 32.67
C ASP A 224 -4.60 -13.91 32.87
N LYS A 225 -4.19 -13.83 34.14
CA LYS A 225 -2.79 -13.60 34.52
C LYS A 225 -1.88 -14.76 34.16
N ASP A 226 -2.43 -15.92 33.86
CA ASP A 226 -1.71 -17.16 33.61
C ASP A 226 -1.61 -17.46 32.10
N LEU A 227 -2.36 -16.76 31.25
CA LEU A 227 -2.22 -16.81 29.79
C LEU A 227 -1.06 -15.90 29.34
N ARG A 228 0.14 -16.38 29.53
CA ARG A 228 1.31 -15.80 28.83
C ARG A 228 1.31 -16.33 27.40
N VAL A 229 0.56 -15.69 26.53
CA VAL A 229 0.72 -15.87 25.10
C VAL A 229 2.02 -15.17 24.73
N ASN A 230 3.09 -15.90 24.57
CA ASN A 230 4.28 -15.41 23.89
C ASN A 230 3.94 -15.37 22.39
N LEU A 231 3.46 -14.23 21.94
CA LEU A 231 3.38 -13.88 20.53
C LEU A 231 4.77 -13.42 20.08
N PHE A 232 5.67 -14.37 19.80
CA PHE A 232 6.93 -14.13 19.09
C PHE A 232 7.17 -15.25 18.09
#